data_c7c10ea8908c410831e86e0462f61453
#
_entry.id   c7c10ea8908c410831e86e0462f61453
#
_cell.length_a   1.000
_cell.length_b   1.000
_cell.length_c   1.000
_cell.angle_alpha   90.00
_cell.angle_beta   90.00
_cell.angle_gamma   90.00
#
_symmetry.space_group_name_H-M   'P 1'
#
loop_
_entity.id
_entity.type
_entity.pdbx_description
1 polymer ?
#
loop_
_entity_poly.entity_id
_entity_poly.type
_entity_poly.pdbx_seq_one_letter_code
_entity_poly.pdbx_strand_id
1 'polypeptide(L)'
;MNGKKICGILTEALTDFESGGIESIILGIGINFSTAVSSFPENIQQKVDSLFHEKPAGITRNQIAAAVINHVLCLCNQLQDRSFIAEYKARSIVLGKDIEVIQGTNSEKATAIDIDENGGLMIEKQDGTITSLHSGEISIRGNFAS
;
A
#
# COMPACT_ATOMS: atom_id res chain seq x y z
N MET A 1 0.24 9.09 6.93
CA MET A 1 0.73 10.16 7.84
C MET A 1 0.22 9.83 9.22
N ASN A 2 1.09 9.82 10.25
CA ASN A 2 0.72 9.56 11.64
C ASN A 2 -0.14 8.29 11.84
N GLY A 3 0.22 7.19 11.19
CA GLY A 3 -0.51 5.93 11.22
C GLY A 3 -1.88 5.93 10.52
N LYS A 4 -2.31 7.04 9.91
CA LYS A 4 -3.59 7.13 9.19
C LYS A 4 -3.41 7.03 7.69
N LYS A 5 -4.37 6.42 7.02
CA LYS A 5 -4.40 6.23 5.56
C LYS A 5 -4.79 7.53 4.86
N ILE A 6 -3.92 8.02 4.00
CA ILE A 6 -4.16 9.21 3.15
C ILE A 6 -4.28 8.85 1.66
N CYS A 7 -3.94 7.62 1.28
CA CYS A 7 -3.93 7.18 -0.10
C CYS A 7 -4.33 5.71 -0.19
N GLY A 8 -4.95 5.33 -1.28
CA GLY A 8 -5.18 3.95 -1.69
C GLY A 8 -4.62 3.72 -3.09
N ILE A 9 -4.03 2.55 -3.31
CA ILE A 9 -3.50 2.12 -4.59
C ILE A 9 -4.22 0.83 -4.96
N LEU A 10 -4.72 0.76 -6.19
CA LEU A 10 -5.31 -0.42 -6.80
C LEU A 10 -4.54 -0.73 -8.08
N THR A 11 -4.11 -1.96 -8.22
CA THR A 11 -3.44 -2.45 -9.43
C THR A 11 -4.31 -3.53 -10.06
N GLU A 12 -4.60 -3.37 -11.35
CA GLU A 12 -5.34 -4.33 -12.16
C GLU A 12 -4.50 -4.72 -13.36
N ALA A 13 -4.41 -6.03 -13.64
CA ALA A 13 -3.70 -6.55 -14.80
C ALA A 13 -4.72 -7.00 -15.86
N LEU A 14 -4.53 -6.59 -17.10
CA LEU A 14 -5.20 -7.15 -18.26
C LEU A 14 -4.31 -8.24 -18.85
N THR A 15 -4.87 -9.44 -18.97
CA THR A 15 -4.18 -10.59 -19.54
C THR A 15 -4.66 -10.85 -20.96
N ASP A 16 -3.72 -11.13 -21.85
CA ASP A 16 -4.04 -11.64 -23.19
C ASP A 16 -4.41 -13.12 -23.09
N PHE A 17 -5.63 -13.45 -23.51
CA PHE A 17 -6.15 -14.82 -23.46
C PHE A 17 -5.45 -15.78 -24.42
N GLU A 18 -4.81 -15.28 -25.49
CA GLU A 18 -4.12 -16.12 -26.48
C GLU A 18 -2.72 -16.50 -26.04
N SER A 19 -1.97 -15.54 -25.50
CA SER A 19 -0.58 -15.77 -25.06
C SER A 19 -0.46 -16.12 -23.56
N GLY A 20 -1.48 -15.85 -22.75
CA GLY A 20 -1.45 -15.97 -21.29
C GLY A 20 -0.56 -14.93 -20.60
N GLY A 21 -0.04 -13.95 -21.38
CA GLY A 21 0.81 -12.89 -20.87
C GLY A 21 0.02 -11.68 -20.31
N ILE A 22 0.70 -10.81 -19.58
CA ILE A 22 0.14 -9.53 -19.15
C ILE A 22 0.24 -8.56 -20.33
N GLU A 23 -0.90 -8.10 -20.83
CA GLU A 23 -1.00 -7.11 -21.91
C GLU A 23 -0.75 -5.70 -21.37
N SER A 24 -1.37 -5.36 -20.24
CA SER A 24 -1.22 -4.06 -19.62
C SER A 24 -1.51 -4.10 -18.12
N ILE A 25 -1.01 -3.09 -17.40
CA ILE A 25 -1.28 -2.89 -15.98
C ILE A 25 -1.93 -1.52 -15.81
N ILE A 26 -3.09 -1.49 -15.15
CA ILE A 26 -3.79 -0.27 -14.77
C ILE A 26 -3.47 0.02 -13.30
N LEU A 27 -2.91 1.20 -13.03
CA LEU A 27 -2.60 1.66 -11.69
C LEU A 27 -3.53 2.79 -11.28
N GLY A 28 -4.50 2.49 -10.42
CA GLY A 28 -5.39 3.46 -9.80
C GLY A 28 -4.81 4.01 -8.50
N ILE A 29 -4.62 5.33 -8.40
CA ILE A 29 -4.09 5.98 -7.19
C ILE A 29 -5.08 7.02 -6.70
N GLY A 30 -5.71 6.76 -5.54
CA GLY A 30 -6.65 7.68 -4.89
C GLY A 30 -6.02 8.37 -3.69
N ILE A 31 -5.93 9.71 -3.73
CA ILE A 31 -5.31 10.51 -2.67
C ILE A 31 -6.35 11.40 -2.00
N ASN A 32 -6.44 11.32 -0.67
CA ASN A 32 -7.22 12.24 0.14
C ASN A 32 -6.48 13.59 0.18
N PHE A 33 -6.85 14.54 -0.67
CA PHE A 33 -6.13 15.79 -0.79
C PHE A 33 -6.42 16.76 0.36
N SER A 34 -7.70 17.12 0.56
CA SER A 34 -8.15 18.01 1.64
C SER A 34 -9.59 17.71 2.05
N THR A 35 -9.95 16.44 2.09
CA THR A 35 -11.27 15.98 2.53
C THR A 35 -11.32 16.02 4.05
N ALA A 36 -12.32 16.68 4.62
CA ALA A 36 -12.51 16.70 6.07
C ALA A 36 -12.75 15.27 6.58
N VAL A 37 -12.13 14.91 7.72
CA VAL A 37 -12.27 13.57 8.31
C VAL A 37 -13.74 13.22 8.58
N SER A 38 -14.56 14.19 8.96
CA SER A 38 -16.01 14.05 9.16
C SER A 38 -16.82 13.70 7.91
N SER A 39 -16.22 13.87 6.72
CA SER A 39 -16.86 13.48 5.44
C SER A 39 -16.69 12.00 5.11
N PHE A 40 -15.84 11.28 5.84
CA PHE A 40 -15.70 9.84 5.69
C PHE A 40 -16.72 9.09 6.56
N PRO A 41 -17.08 7.84 6.20
CA PRO A 41 -17.91 6.98 7.05
C PRO A 41 -17.34 6.86 8.47
N GLU A 42 -18.19 6.90 9.49
CA GLU A 42 -17.78 6.93 10.91
C GLU A 42 -16.81 5.80 11.30
N ASN A 43 -17.03 4.60 10.77
CA ASN A 43 -16.23 3.40 11.06
C ASN A 43 -14.77 3.49 10.58
N ILE A 44 -14.44 4.46 9.71
CA ILE A 44 -13.07 4.64 9.19
C ILE A 44 -12.45 5.99 9.57
N GLN A 45 -13.19 6.94 10.15
CA GLN A 45 -12.70 8.28 10.48
C GLN A 45 -11.43 8.27 11.34
N GLN A 46 -11.29 7.31 12.25
CA GLN A 46 -10.10 7.17 13.09
C GLN A 46 -8.87 6.64 12.31
N LYS A 47 -9.09 6.01 11.14
CA LYS A 47 -8.07 5.32 10.33
C LYS A 47 -7.65 6.11 9.09
N VAL A 48 -8.37 7.17 8.75
CA VAL A 48 -8.12 7.97 7.55
C VAL A 48 -7.71 9.39 7.89
N ASP A 49 -6.99 10.01 6.98
CA ASP A 49 -6.63 11.42 7.03
C ASP A 49 -6.49 11.96 5.60
N SER A 50 -6.18 13.24 5.46
CA SER A 50 -5.89 13.91 4.20
C SER A 50 -4.50 14.51 4.22
N LEU A 51 -3.91 14.77 3.04
CA LEU A 51 -2.62 15.45 2.90
C LEU A 51 -2.62 16.81 3.59
N PHE A 52 -3.75 17.52 3.49
CA PHE A 52 -3.93 18.85 4.05
C PHE A 52 -5.23 18.89 4.86
N HIS A 53 -5.20 19.46 6.07
CA HIS A 53 -6.40 19.69 6.87
C HIS A 53 -7.19 20.90 6.37
N GLU A 54 -6.49 21.86 5.76
CA GLU A 54 -7.07 23.02 5.10
C GLU A 54 -6.58 23.08 3.65
N LYS A 55 -7.30 23.81 2.80
CA LYS A 55 -6.88 23.95 1.40
C LYS A 55 -5.54 24.71 1.33
N PRO A 56 -4.45 24.07 0.89
CA PRO A 56 -3.14 24.68 0.90
C PRO A 56 -3.07 25.85 -0.11
N ALA A 57 -2.42 26.95 0.29
CA ALA A 57 -2.10 28.03 -0.63
C ALA A 57 -0.96 27.58 -1.57
N GLY A 58 -1.18 27.72 -2.88
CA GLY A 58 -0.14 27.46 -3.89
C GLY A 58 0.09 26.01 -4.28
N ILE A 59 -0.58 25.03 -3.62
CA ILE A 59 -0.53 23.62 -4.02
C ILE A 59 -1.88 23.19 -4.58
N THR A 60 -1.87 22.67 -5.79
CA THR A 60 -3.08 22.20 -6.48
C THR A 60 -3.11 20.69 -6.62
N ARG A 61 -4.31 20.12 -6.81
CA ARG A 61 -4.48 18.70 -7.12
C ARG A 61 -3.68 18.29 -8.36
N ASN A 62 -3.65 19.13 -9.38
CA ASN A 62 -2.92 18.85 -10.63
C ASN A 62 -1.41 18.77 -10.40
N GLN A 63 -0.84 19.58 -9.52
CA GLN A 63 0.59 19.49 -9.17
C GLN A 63 0.91 18.19 -8.43
N ILE A 64 0.04 17.77 -7.49
CA ILE A 64 0.21 16.47 -6.81
C ILE A 64 0.06 15.33 -7.82
N ALA A 65 -0.94 15.35 -8.69
CA ALA A 65 -1.13 14.33 -9.71
C ALA A 65 0.09 14.23 -10.65
N ALA A 66 0.60 15.37 -11.13
CA ALA A 66 1.79 15.41 -11.98
C ALA A 66 3.03 14.86 -11.25
N ALA A 67 3.22 15.21 -9.98
CA ALA A 67 4.32 14.70 -9.17
C ALA A 67 4.23 13.18 -9.00
N VAL A 68 3.04 12.65 -8.70
CA VAL A 68 2.81 11.20 -8.58
C VAL A 68 3.09 10.48 -9.89
N ILE A 69 2.54 10.97 -11.01
CA ILE A 69 2.77 10.38 -12.34
C ILE A 69 4.26 10.34 -12.67
N ASN A 70 4.98 11.44 -12.48
CA ASN A 70 6.40 11.51 -12.75
C ASN A 70 7.21 10.53 -11.88
N HIS A 71 6.87 10.37 -10.59
CA HIS A 71 7.51 9.40 -9.71
C HIS A 71 7.22 7.96 -10.13
N VAL A 72 5.98 7.64 -10.48
CA VAL A 72 5.61 6.30 -10.99
C VAL A 72 6.40 5.98 -12.26
N LEU A 73 6.45 6.89 -13.23
CA LEU A 73 7.22 6.69 -14.46
C LEU A 73 8.72 6.50 -14.20
N CYS A 74 9.27 7.26 -13.25
CA CYS A 74 10.66 7.10 -12.82
C CYS A 74 10.91 5.71 -12.22
N LEU A 75 10.04 5.25 -11.32
CA LEU A 75 10.13 3.92 -10.71
C LEU A 75 9.96 2.79 -11.74
N CYS A 76 9.08 2.95 -12.75
CA CYS A 76 8.92 1.98 -13.82
C CYS A 76 10.24 1.71 -14.58
N ASN A 77 11.09 2.72 -14.73
CA ASN A 77 12.40 2.57 -15.35
C ASN A 77 13.44 1.83 -14.47
N GLN A 78 13.14 1.67 -13.16
CA GLN A 78 14.02 1.06 -12.17
C GLN A 78 13.51 -0.32 -11.70
N LEU A 79 12.43 -0.84 -12.29
CA LEU A 79 11.82 -2.09 -11.84
C LEU A 79 12.77 -3.30 -11.94
N GLN A 80 13.68 -3.29 -12.93
CA GLN A 80 14.59 -4.42 -13.15
C GLN A 80 15.72 -4.51 -12.13
N ASP A 81 16.23 -3.38 -11.64
CA ASP A 81 17.32 -3.35 -10.67
C ASP A 81 16.84 -3.51 -9.22
N ARG A 82 15.52 -3.37 -9.01
CA ARG A 82 14.85 -3.51 -7.70
C ARG A 82 15.42 -2.61 -6.59
N SER A 83 16.15 -1.56 -6.94
CA SER A 83 16.77 -0.63 -5.98
C SER A 83 15.73 0.02 -5.04
N PHE A 84 14.49 0.17 -5.50
CA PHE A 84 13.38 0.73 -4.72
C PHE A 84 12.97 -0.15 -3.52
N ILE A 85 13.32 -1.45 -3.48
CA ILE A 85 12.93 -2.37 -2.38
C ILE A 85 13.49 -1.89 -1.04
N ALA A 86 14.73 -1.42 -1.02
CA ALA A 86 15.34 -0.91 0.21
C ALA A 86 14.57 0.29 0.79
N GLU A 87 14.16 1.22 -0.06
CA GLU A 87 13.36 2.37 0.34
C GLU A 87 11.93 1.95 0.75
N TYR A 88 11.34 0.99 0.06
CA TYR A 88 10.04 0.43 0.42
C TYR A 88 10.06 -0.21 1.80
N LYS A 89 11.08 -1.01 2.12
CA LYS A 89 11.30 -1.57 3.46
C LYS A 89 11.43 -0.48 4.52
N ALA A 90 12.28 0.51 4.27
CA ALA A 90 12.52 1.61 5.21
C ALA A 90 11.27 2.45 5.51
N ARG A 91 10.33 2.52 4.58
CA ARG A 91 9.05 3.24 4.75
C ARG A 91 7.92 2.37 5.27
N SER A 92 8.12 1.07 5.39
CA SER A 92 7.10 0.15 5.88
C SER A 92 6.81 0.37 7.36
N ILE A 93 5.54 0.63 7.68
CA ILE A 93 5.08 0.81 9.07
C ILE A 93 4.70 -0.50 9.74
N VAL A 94 4.68 -1.61 9.01
CA VAL A 94 4.24 -2.93 9.52
C VAL A 94 5.40 -3.81 9.96
N LEU A 95 6.61 -3.58 9.46
CA LEU A 95 7.77 -4.42 9.80
C LEU A 95 8.10 -4.36 11.29
N GLY A 96 8.39 -5.53 11.87
CA GLY A 96 8.64 -5.74 13.29
C GLY A 96 7.39 -5.70 14.17
N LYS A 97 6.18 -5.71 13.58
CA LYS A 97 4.93 -5.65 14.35
C LYS A 97 4.12 -6.92 14.22
N ASP A 98 3.36 -7.21 15.28
CA ASP A 98 2.33 -8.23 15.25
C ASP A 98 1.15 -7.73 14.41
N ILE A 99 0.70 -8.58 13.50
CA ILE A 99 -0.36 -8.29 12.55
C ILE A 99 -1.40 -9.42 12.55
N GLU A 100 -2.56 -9.13 12.04
CA GLU A 100 -3.60 -10.11 11.74
C GLU A 100 -3.72 -10.22 10.20
N VAL A 101 -3.41 -11.42 9.68
CA VAL A 101 -3.55 -11.74 8.27
C VAL A 101 -4.93 -12.31 8.04
N ILE A 102 -5.71 -11.68 7.14
CA ILE A 102 -7.08 -12.09 6.83
C ILE A 102 -7.13 -12.57 5.39
N GLN A 103 -7.51 -13.83 5.20
CA GLN A 103 -7.70 -14.45 3.89
C GLN A 103 -9.14 -14.99 3.81
N GLY A 104 -10.00 -14.30 3.08
CA GLY A 104 -11.43 -14.65 3.05
C GLY A 104 -12.05 -14.59 4.45
N THR A 105 -12.49 -15.74 4.97
CA THR A 105 -13.05 -15.87 6.32
C THR A 105 -12.04 -16.25 7.39
N ASN A 106 -10.83 -16.62 6.99
CA ASN A 106 -9.78 -17.05 7.90
C ASN A 106 -8.97 -15.84 8.40
N SER A 107 -8.64 -15.86 9.68
CA SER A 107 -7.77 -14.87 10.32
C SER A 107 -6.67 -15.57 11.10
N GLU A 108 -5.43 -15.14 10.90
CA GLU A 108 -4.25 -15.70 11.55
C GLU A 108 -3.37 -14.57 12.09
N LYS A 109 -2.84 -14.76 13.32
CA LYS A 109 -1.86 -13.83 13.89
C LYS A 109 -0.45 -14.22 13.44
N ALA A 110 0.32 -13.21 13.07
CA ALA A 110 1.70 -13.37 12.63
C ALA A 110 2.51 -12.11 12.95
N THR A 111 3.83 -12.20 12.87
CA THR A 111 4.73 -11.04 12.95
C THR A 111 5.23 -10.70 11.55
N ALA A 112 5.12 -9.45 11.13
CA ALA A 112 5.68 -8.97 9.87
C ALA A 112 7.20 -8.80 10.03
N ILE A 113 8.00 -9.63 9.35
CA ILE A 113 9.45 -9.68 9.59
C ILE A 113 10.28 -8.97 8.51
N ASP A 114 9.86 -9.04 7.25
CA ASP A 114 10.62 -8.41 6.15
C ASP A 114 9.71 -8.21 4.91
N ILE A 115 10.27 -7.65 3.87
CA ILE A 115 9.71 -7.61 2.51
C ILE A 115 10.70 -8.34 1.61
N ASP A 116 10.24 -9.31 0.84
CA ASP A 116 11.08 -10.09 -0.06
C ASP A 116 11.52 -9.28 -1.31
N GLU A 117 12.35 -9.89 -2.13
CA GLU A 117 12.87 -9.26 -3.36
C GLU A 117 11.79 -8.98 -4.43
N ASN A 118 10.61 -9.58 -4.31
CA ASN A 118 9.46 -9.36 -5.19
C ASN A 118 8.43 -8.39 -4.60
N GLY A 119 8.72 -7.80 -3.41
CA GLY A 119 7.82 -6.89 -2.72
C GLY A 119 6.75 -7.59 -1.86
N GLY A 120 6.81 -8.92 -1.72
CA GLY A 120 5.93 -9.69 -0.84
C GLY A 120 6.25 -9.44 0.63
N LEU A 121 5.23 -9.35 1.49
CA LEU A 121 5.41 -9.22 2.93
C LEU A 121 5.77 -10.59 3.54
N MET A 122 6.96 -10.71 4.09
CA MET A 122 7.38 -11.90 4.82
C MET A 122 6.82 -11.85 6.24
N ILE A 123 6.16 -12.92 6.64
CA ILE A 123 5.58 -13.06 7.97
C ILE A 123 6.10 -14.32 8.66
N GLU A 124 6.24 -14.24 9.97
CA GLU A 124 6.48 -15.38 10.85
C GLU A 124 5.17 -15.70 11.60
N LYS A 125 4.69 -16.92 11.40
CA LYS A 125 3.48 -17.43 12.07
C LYS A 125 3.79 -17.86 13.50
N GLN A 126 2.73 -18.10 14.30
CA GLN A 126 2.88 -18.52 15.69
C GLN A 126 3.62 -19.87 15.86
N ASP A 127 3.60 -20.73 14.85
CA ASP A 127 4.33 -22.01 14.82
C ASP A 127 5.79 -21.87 14.37
N GLY A 128 6.28 -20.64 14.12
CA GLY A 128 7.62 -20.36 13.61
C GLY A 128 7.77 -20.50 12.10
N THR A 129 6.70 -20.83 11.38
CA THR A 129 6.74 -20.92 9.91
C THR A 129 6.86 -19.53 9.29
N ILE A 130 7.83 -19.35 8.39
CA ILE A 130 8.00 -18.12 7.59
C ILE A 130 7.38 -18.33 6.22
N THR A 131 6.56 -17.38 5.79
CA THR A 131 5.94 -17.37 4.45
C THR A 131 5.88 -15.94 3.90
N SER A 132 5.84 -15.81 2.56
CA SER A 132 5.65 -14.54 1.89
C SER A 132 4.20 -14.37 1.46
N LEU A 133 3.63 -13.20 1.74
CA LEU A 133 2.29 -12.80 1.34
C LEU A 133 2.38 -11.94 0.09
N HIS A 134 1.78 -12.40 -0.99
CA HIS A 134 1.67 -11.66 -2.25
C HIS A 134 0.31 -10.96 -2.35
N SER A 135 0.25 -9.84 -3.08
CA SER A 135 -0.95 -9.03 -3.25
C SER A 135 -2.11 -9.81 -3.88
N GLY A 136 -3.34 -9.41 -3.60
CA GLY A 136 -4.55 -9.85 -4.28
C GLY A 136 -5.70 -10.18 -3.35
N GLU A 137 -5.51 -11.04 -2.36
CA GLU A 137 -6.62 -11.55 -1.52
C GLU A 137 -6.36 -11.45 -0.01
N ILE A 138 -5.36 -10.63 0.41
CA ILE A 138 -4.94 -10.55 1.80
C ILE A 138 -5.26 -9.18 2.38
N SER A 139 -6.04 -9.16 3.44
CA SER A 139 -6.22 -7.98 4.29
C SER A 139 -5.36 -8.08 5.53
N ILE A 140 -4.56 -7.06 5.79
CA ILE A 140 -3.70 -6.99 6.97
C ILE A 140 -4.31 -5.98 7.95
N ARG A 141 -4.55 -6.43 9.18
CA ARG A 141 -5.03 -5.57 10.27
C ARG A 141 -4.03 -5.61 11.39
N GLY A 142 -3.62 -4.46 11.88
CA GLY A 142 -2.71 -4.33 13.01
C GLY A 142 -2.99 -3.02 13.77
N ASN A 143 -2.49 -2.93 14.98
CA ASN A 143 -2.56 -1.70 15.76
C ASN A 143 -1.32 -0.87 15.43
N PHE A 144 -1.43 0.05 14.45
CA PHE A 144 -0.33 0.87 13.95
C PHE A 144 -0.24 2.26 14.59
N ALA A 145 -1.05 2.50 15.63
CA ALA A 145 -0.94 3.73 16.41
C ALA A 145 0.33 3.65 17.27
N SER A 146 1.29 4.47 16.94
CA SER A 146 2.46 4.79 17.77
C SER A 146 2.27 6.14 18.39
#